data_0c77771d968479ee270f7e653de9aa72
#
_entry.id   0c77771d968479ee270f7e653de9aa72
#
_cell.length_a   1.000
_cell.length_b   1.000
_cell.length_c   1.000
_cell.angle_alpha   90.00
_cell.angle_beta   90.00
_cell.angle_gamma   90.00
#
_symmetry.space_group_name_H-M   'P 1'
#
loop_
_entity.id
_entity.type
_entity.pdbx_description
1 polymer ?
#
loop_
_entity_poly.entity_id
_entity_poly.type
_entity_poly.pdbx_seq_one_letter_code
_entity_poly.pdbx_strand_id
1 'polypeptide(L)'
;MAYADAVGGAISADSVGRITEGWGAQVAVQRAAEAEVANRPSERGEDPDQRRVSEIEPIAGPANLSTDGVMVLVRAEGWKEAKLTAISAVTVSAAGERAESTRRASRRAGDPLVELSAHSYQAGLWDAETLGHQQYAEGLRRGIDRSDRLSAVSDAAVWIERVTRQNFPDAVQIVDWSHAAERLWAVGKAVFGEGSARTRQWTEARLDELWNGKVAEVVRDLETLDLAVARYPLEVQQAAGYFRNNHERMHYDVYRAAGYPIGSGTVESAANTVVHDRLKRPGRGWTRRNADGMLAGLSELQSDRFERAWHDTLPAVA
;
A
#
# COMPACT_ATOMS: atom_id res chain seq x y z
N MET A 1 -9.38 -14.48 -24.94
CA MET A 1 -9.44 -15.32 -26.15
C MET A 1 -9.75 -16.78 -25.82
N ALA A 2 -9.15 -17.38 -24.79
CA ALA A 2 -9.36 -18.81 -24.45
C ALA A 2 -10.83 -19.26 -24.21
N TYR A 3 -11.70 -18.39 -23.71
CA TYR A 3 -13.11 -18.75 -23.41
C TYR A 3 -13.97 -18.79 -24.68
N ALA A 4 -13.68 -17.95 -25.67
CA ALA A 4 -14.41 -17.95 -26.95
C ALA A 4 -14.14 -19.24 -27.76
N ASP A 5 -12.94 -19.79 -27.65
CA ASP A 5 -12.57 -21.04 -28.33
C ASP A 5 -13.21 -22.26 -27.66
N ALA A 6 -13.50 -22.22 -26.36
CA ALA A 6 -14.13 -23.33 -25.62
C ALA A 6 -15.65 -23.44 -25.87
N VAL A 7 -16.34 -22.34 -26.22
CA VAL A 7 -17.81 -22.31 -26.42
C VAL A 7 -18.22 -22.11 -27.88
N GLY A 8 -17.28 -21.97 -28.83
CA GLY A 8 -17.56 -21.90 -30.25
C GLY A 8 -18.36 -20.66 -30.72
N GLY A 9 -18.40 -19.60 -29.92
CA GLY A 9 -19.15 -18.37 -30.20
C GLY A 9 -18.39 -17.10 -29.90
N ALA A 10 -18.57 -16.05 -30.68
CA ALA A 10 -18.05 -14.71 -30.43
C ALA A 10 -18.82 -14.05 -29.27
N ILE A 11 -18.13 -13.77 -28.14
CA ILE A 11 -18.71 -13.04 -27.02
C ILE A 11 -18.53 -11.53 -27.26
N SER A 12 -19.63 -10.76 -27.17
CA SER A 12 -19.57 -9.31 -27.34
C SER A 12 -18.83 -8.63 -26.17
N ALA A 13 -18.22 -7.47 -26.43
CA ALA A 13 -17.56 -6.68 -25.40
C ALA A 13 -18.50 -6.33 -24.23
N ASP A 14 -19.79 -6.08 -24.52
CA ASP A 14 -20.81 -5.83 -23.49
C ASP A 14 -21.09 -7.04 -22.64
N SER A 15 -21.08 -8.24 -23.23
CA SER A 15 -21.25 -9.50 -22.49
C SER A 15 -20.06 -9.76 -21.57
N VAL A 16 -18.84 -9.56 -22.08
CA VAL A 16 -17.62 -9.62 -21.24
C VAL A 16 -17.70 -8.62 -20.08
N GLY A 17 -18.09 -7.38 -20.36
CA GLY A 17 -18.27 -6.34 -19.33
C GLY A 17 -19.25 -6.78 -18.25
N ARG A 18 -20.46 -7.25 -18.63
CA ARG A 18 -21.48 -7.71 -17.66
C ARG A 18 -21.04 -8.91 -16.83
N ILE A 19 -20.36 -9.88 -17.44
CA ILE A 19 -19.82 -11.05 -16.75
C ILE A 19 -18.77 -10.61 -15.73
N THR A 20 -17.82 -9.76 -16.12
CA THR A 20 -16.77 -9.26 -15.26
C THR A 20 -17.32 -8.43 -14.08
N GLU A 21 -18.29 -7.54 -14.35
CA GLU A 21 -18.94 -6.74 -13.31
C GLU A 21 -19.76 -7.61 -12.35
N GLY A 22 -20.48 -8.63 -12.87
CA GLY A 22 -21.24 -9.58 -12.07
C GLY A 22 -20.33 -10.44 -11.19
N TRP A 23 -19.26 -10.98 -11.75
CA TRP A 23 -18.26 -11.75 -11.02
C TRP A 23 -17.57 -10.91 -9.94
N GLY A 24 -17.10 -9.73 -10.30
CA GLY A 24 -16.45 -8.84 -9.33
C GLY A 24 -17.35 -8.46 -8.16
N ALA A 25 -18.67 -8.28 -8.42
CA ALA A 25 -19.63 -8.03 -7.34
C ALA A 25 -19.78 -9.25 -6.40
N GLN A 26 -19.71 -10.47 -6.91
CA GLN A 26 -19.73 -11.69 -6.09
C GLN A 26 -18.45 -11.81 -5.26
N VAL A 27 -17.29 -11.55 -5.85
CA VAL A 27 -16.00 -11.50 -5.13
C VAL A 27 -16.07 -10.49 -3.99
N ALA A 28 -16.60 -9.28 -4.24
CA ALA A 28 -16.72 -8.25 -3.21
C ALA A 28 -17.60 -8.71 -2.03
N VAL A 29 -18.73 -9.38 -2.32
CA VAL A 29 -19.61 -9.94 -1.28
C VAL A 29 -18.92 -11.04 -0.48
N GLN A 30 -18.21 -11.96 -1.14
CA GLN A 30 -17.47 -13.02 -0.48
C GLN A 30 -16.38 -12.43 0.44
N ARG A 31 -15.60 -11.46 -0.05
CA ARG A 31 -14.55 -10.80 0.75
C ARG A 31 -15.12 -10.06 1.96
N ALA A 32 -16.30 -9.43 1.82
CA ALA A 32 -16.97 -8.79 2.95
C ALA A 32 -17.39 -9.81 4.02
N ALA A 33 -17.96 -10.94 3.61
CA ALA A 33 -18.33 -12.02 4.53
C ALA A 33 -17.11 -12.63 5.25
N GLU A 34 -16.01 -12.87 4.54
CA GLU A 34 -14.75 -13.35 5.13
C GLU A 34 -14.18 -12.34 6.15
N ALA A 35 -14.23 -11.05 5.82
CA ALA A 35 -13.79 -10.00 6.73
C ALA A 35 -14.68 -9.92 7.99
N GLU A 36 -15.99 -10.11 7.86
CA GLU A 36 -16.91 -10.18 9.00
C GLU A 36 -16.56 -11.34 9.94
N VAL A 37 -16.31 -12.53 9.39
CA VAL A 37 -15.89 -13.70 10.17
C VAL A 37 -14.55 -13.45 10.87
N ALA A 38 -13.56 -12.90 10.18
CA ALA A 38 -12.24 -12.63 10.71
C ALA A 38 -12.26 -11.61 11.88
N ASN A 39 -13.17 -10.64 11.83
CA ASN A 39 -13.22 -9.53 12.78
C ASN A 39 -14.29 -9.69 13.88
N ARG A 40 -15.03 -10.81 13.91
CA ARG A 40 -16.02 -11.03 14.97
C ARG A 40 -15.35 -11.10 16.35
N PRO A 41 -16.01 -10.63 17.43
CA PRO A 41 -15.50 -10.76 18.79
C PRO A 41 -15.24 -12.22 19.16
N SER A 42 -14.17 -12.48 19.98
CA SER A 42 -13.92 -13.82 20.52
C SER A 42 -15.01 -14.22 21.48
N GLU A 43 -15.57 -15.40 21.30
CA GLU A 43 -16.35 -16.07 22.32
C GLU A 43 -15.41 -16.73 23.34
N ARG A 44 -15.84 -16.80 24.61
CA ARG A 44 -15.02 -17.38 25.68
C ARG A 44 -14.80 -18.88 25.43
N GLY A 45 -13.57 -19.28 25.17
CA GLY A 45 -13.19 -20.67 24.88
C GLY A 45 -13.19 -21.05 23.41
N GLU A 46 -13.42 -20.08 22.51
CA GLU A 46 -13.29 -20.31 21.07
C GLU A 46 -11.81 -20.46 20.71
N ASP A 47 -11.53 -21.49 19.88
CA ASP A 47 -10.22 -21.65 19.28
C ASP A 47 -9.95 -20.50 18.32
N PRO A 48 -8.85 -19.73 18.47
CA PRO A 48 -8.49 -18.67 17.54
C PRO A 48 -8.42 -19.13 16.08
N ASP A 49 -8.09 -20.40 15.84
CA ASP A 49 -8.03 -20.97 14.49
C ASP A 49 -9.41 -21.13 13.82
N GLN A 50 -10.51 -21.15 14.57
CA GLN A 50 -11.86 -21.18 13.99
C GLN A 50 -12.29 -19.89 13.31
N ARG A 51 -11.56 -18.78 13.51
CA ARG A 51 -11.80 -17.51 12.82
C ARG A 51 -10.95 -17.33 11.57
N ARG A 52 -10.13 -18.30 11.26
CA ARG A 52 -9.24 -18.17 10.11
C ARG A 52 -10.03 -18.22 8.81
N VAL A 53 -9.88 -17.15 8.06
CA VAL A 53 -10.06 -17.19 6.62
C VAL A 53 -9.11 -18.27 6.09
N SER A 54 -9.56 -19.11 5.17
CA SER A 54 -8.73 -20.15 4.56
C SER A 54 -7.38 -19.56 4.10
N GLU A 55 -6.29 -20.11 4.58
CA GLU A 55 -4.95 -19.68 4.18
C GLU A 55 -4.72 -19.91 2.69
N ILE A 56 -4.15 -18.93 2.05
CA ILE A 56 -3.76 -18.99 0.64
C ILE A 56 -2.32 -18.53 0.56
N GLU A 57 -1.42 -19.43 0.20
CA GLU A 57 0.02 -19.16 0.05
C GLU A 57 0.59 -18.38 1.25
N PRO A 58 0.53 -18.92 2.47
CA PRO A 58 0.96 -18.23 3.66
C PRO A 58 2.44 -17.85 3.59
N ILE A 59 2.77 -16.66 4.07
CA ILE A 59 4.14 -16.18 4.15
C ILE A 59 4.80 -16.76 5.40
N ALA A 60 5.79 -17.63 5.19
CA ALA A 60 6.49 -18.36 6.26
C ALA A 60 7.67 -17.60 6.89
N GLY A 61 7.78 -16.30 6.69
CA GLY A 61 8.92 -15.51 7.18
C GLY A 61 8.61 -14.03 7.29
N PRO A 62 9.62 -13.18 7.11
CA PRO A 62 9.42 -11.74 7.14
C PRO A 62 8.40 -11.28 6.12
N ALA A 63 7.53 -10.37 6.52
CA ALA A 63 6.47 -9.84 5.69
C ALA A 63 6.43 -8.32 5.70
N ASN A 64 5.85 -7.75 4.64
CA ASN A 64 5.60 -6.33 4.54
C ASN A 64 4.13 -6.07 4.20
N LEU A 65 3.55 -5.11 4.91
CA LEU A 65 2.24 -4.55 4.68
C LEU A 65 2.41 -3.12 4.17
N SER A 66 1.74 -2.77 3.08
CA SER A 66 1.70 -1.38 2.60
C SER A 66 0.26 -0.99 2.32
N THR A 67 -0.11 0.24 2.65
CA THR A 67 -1.47 0.76 2.51
C THR A 67 -1.43 2.15 1.92
N ASP A 68 -2.36 2.45 1.02
CA ASP A 68 -2.47 3.74 0.32
C ASP A 68 -3.92 4.06 -0.03
N GLY A 69 -4.17 5.32 -0.39
CA GLY A 69 -5.44 5.84 -0.86
C GLY A 69 -5.33 6.45 -2.25
N VAL A 70 -6.21 6.06 -3.17
CA VAL A 70 -6.18 6.48 -4.56
C VAL A 70 -7.51 7.09 -4.97
N MET A 71 -7.49 8.33 -5.49
CA MET A 71 -8.70 9.01 -5.95
C MET A 71 -9.22 8.43 -7.26
N VAL A 72 -10.51 8.06 -7.30
CA VAL A 72 -11.25 7.60 -8.48
C VAL A 72 -12.54 8.40 -8.68
N LEU A 73 -12.97 8.54 -9.92
CA LEU A 73 -14.22 9.26 -10.23
C LEU A 73 -15.42 8.32 -10.22
N VAL A 74 -16.31 8.52 -9.25
CA VAL A 74 -17.57 7.77 -9.11
C VAL A 74 -18.73 8.62 -9.65
N ARG A 75 -19.53 8.06 -10.55
CA ARG A 75 -20.69 8.75 -11.14
C ARG A 75 -21.67 9.18 -10.05
N ALA A 76 -22.20 10.37 -10.18
CA ALA A 76 -23.11 11.02 -9.26
C ALA A 76 -22.55 11.30 -7.84
N GLU A 77 -21.34 10.82 -7.50
CA GLU A 77 -20.71 11.04 -6.20
C GLU A 77 -19.45 11.90 -6.25
N GLY A 78 -18.88 12.10 -7.45
CA GLY A 78 -17.62 12.82 -7.62
C GLY A 78 -16.38 11.97 -7.28
N TRP A 79 -15.28 12.63 -6.93
CA TRP A 79 -14.03 11.98 -6.57
C TRP A 79 -14.16 11.29 -5.21
N LYS A 80 -13.82 10.02 -5.18
CA LYS A 80 -13.79 9.17 -3.98
C LYS A 80 -12.44 8.50 -3.84
N GLU A 81 -12.01 8.28 -2.62
CA GLU A 81 -10.80 7.55 -2.31
C GLU A 81 -11.07 6.04 -2.35
N ALA A 82 -10.44 5.34 -3.27
CA ALA A 82 -10.28 3.89 -3.21
C ALA A 82 -9.11 3.58 -2.28
N LYS A 83 -9.35 2.77 -1.26
CA LYS A 83 -8.31 2.33 -0.33
C LYS A 83 -7.75 1.00 -0.78
N LEU A 84 -6.45 0.87 -0.64
CA LEU A 84 -5.68 -0.27 -1.14
C LEU A 84 -4.71 -0.75 -0.07
N THR A 85 -4.62 -2.05 0.11
CA THR A 85 -3.56 -2.70 0.87
C THR A 85 -2.83 -3.74 0.03
N ALA A 86 -1.53 -3.87 0.24
CA ALA A 86 -0.66 -4.85 -0.38
C ALA A 86 0.13 -5.59 0.70
N ILE A 87 0.15 -6.92 0.63
CA ILE A 87 0.94 -7.78 1.50
C ILE A 87 1.98 -8.51 0.65
N SER A 88 3.21 -8.60 1.14
CA SER A 88 4.33 -9.18 0.40
C SER A 88 5.24 -9.98 1.32
N ALA A 89 5.82 -11.04 0.81
CA ALA A 89 6.97 -11.69 1.45
C ALA A 89 8.21 -10.80 1.29
N VAL A 90 9.07 -10.81 2.31
CA VAL A 90 10.33 -10.05 2.33
C VAL A 90 11.51 -11.03 2.31
N THR A 91 12.39 -10.88 1.35
CA THR A 91 13.67 -11.61 1.29
C THR A 91 14.81 -10.62 1.49
N VAL A 92 15.73 -10.98 2.37
CA VAL A 92 16.91 -10.17 2.71
C VAL A 92 18.16 -10.93 2.34
N SER A 93 18.98 -10.36 1.46
CA SER A 93 20.26 -10.91 1.03
C SER A 93 21.42 -10.04 1.51
N ALA A 94 22.59 -10.63 1.73
CA ALA A 94 23.77 -9.89 2.16
C ALA A 94 24.20 -8.83 1.14
N ALA A 95 24.84 -7.76 1.63
CA ALA A 95 25.42 -6.73 0.78
C ALA A 95 26.43 -7.36 -0.20
N GLY A 96 26.24 -7.16 -1.49
CA GLY A 96 27.19 -7.59 -2.53
C GLY A 96 26.78 -8.80 -3.37
N GLU A 97 25.73 -9.53 -3.02
CA GLU A 97 25.29 -10.70 -3.82
C GLU A 97 24.66 -10.34 -5.18
N ARG A 98 24.30 -9.08 -5.42
CA ARG A 98 23.87 -8.57 -6.74
C ARG A 98 24.42 -7.17 -7.00
N ALA A 99 25.57 -7.08 -7.65
CA ALA A 99 26.23 -5.81 -8.01
C ALA A 99 25.55 -5.06 -9.17
N GLU A 100 24.51 -5.58 -9.85
CA GLU A 100 24.03 -5.06 -11.13
C GLU A 100 22.54 -4.72 -11.25
N SER A 101 21.74 -4.79 -10.22
CA SER A 101 20.38 -4.26 -10.31
C SER A 101 20.39 -2.75 -10.13
N THR A 102 20.70 -2.10 -11.23
CA THR A 102 20.51 -0.67 -11.42
C THR A 102 19.08 -0.27 -11.17
N ARG A 103 18.82 0.51 -10.17
CA ARG A 103 18.04 1.75 -10.20
C ARG A 103 17.89 2.34 -8.82
N ARG A 104 18.61 3.46 -8.67
CA ARG A 104 18.55 4.48 -7.63
C ARG A 104 19.20 4.17 -6.29
N ALA A 105 20.00 5.06 -5.98
CA ALA A 105 20.64 5.67 -4.83
C ALA A 105 19.93 5.59 -3.46
N SER A 106 19.10 4.61 -3.22
CA SER A 106 18.56 4.29 -1.90
C SER A 106 19.39 3.25 -1.15
N ARG A 107 20.52 2.82 -1.74
CA ARG A 107 21.43 1.86 -1.11
C ARG A 107 22.80 2.50 -0.92
N ARG A 108 23.27 2.52 0.31
CA ARG A 108 24.68 2.74 0.58
C ARG A 108 25.42 1.39 0.48
N ALA A 109 26.69 1.44 0.07
CA ALA A 109 27.55 0.27 0.12
C ALA A 109 27.50 -0.32 1.53
N GLY A 110 27.12 -1.60 1.65
CA GLY A 110 27.01 -2.30 2.93
C GLY A 110 25.59 -2.58 3.41
N ASP A 111 24.55 -1.90 2.89
CA ASP A 111 23.18 -2.23 3.25
C ASP A 111 22.73 -3.56 2.61
N PRO A 112 21.96 -4.40 3.31
CA PRO A 112 21.40 -5.61 2.75
C PRO A 112 20.45 -5.30 1.58
N LEU A 113 20.33 -6.24 0.66
CA LEU A 113 19.35 -6.19 -0.40
C LEU A 113 18.01 -6.69 0.15
N VAL A 114 16.97 -5.87 0.00
CA VAL A 114 15.60 -6.21 0.38
C VAL A 114 14.77 -6.36 -0.88
N GLU A 115 14.15 -7.52 -1.07
CA GLU A 115 13.27 -7.83 -2.19
C GLU A 115 11.88 -8.20 -1.66
N LEU A 116 10.84 -7.67 -2.33
CA LEU A 116 9.45 -7.98 -2.04
C LEU A 116 8.90 -8.90 -3.15
N SER A 117 8.20 -9.95 -2.74
CA SER A 117 7.65 -10.96 -3.66
C SER A 117 6.33 -11.54 -3.13
N ALA A 118 5.72 -12.45 -3.87
CA ALA A 118 4.48 -13.14 -3.50
C ALA A 118 3.41 -12.16 -3.02
N HIS A 119 3.12 -11.16 -3.84
CA HIS A 119 2.21 -10.07 -3.49
C HIS A 119 0.76 -10.52 -3.46
N SER A 120 -0.01 -9.97 -2.53
CA SER A 120 -1.46 -10.01 -2.57
C SER A 120 -2.07 -8.64 -2.25
N TYR A 121 -3.27 -8.40 -2.76
CA TYR A 121 -3.89 -7.08 -2.76
C TYR A 121 -5.34 -7.13 -2.32
N GLN A 122 -5.80 -6.07 -1.65
CA GLN A 122 -7.20 -5.78 -1.40
C GLN A 122 -7.47 -4.31 -1.71
N ALA A 123 -8.54 -4.03 -2.44
CA ALA A 123 -8.93 -2.67 -2.79
C ALA A 123 -10.44 -2.49 -2.84
N GLY A 124 -10.94 -1.32 -2.43
CA GLY A 124 -12.36 -0.96 -2.47
C GLY A 124 -12.62 0.50 -2.14
N LEU A 125 -13.84 0.96 -2.41
CA LEU A 125 -14.32 2.30 -2.05
C LEU A 125 -14.79 2.32 -0.58
N TRP A 126 -13.90 2.00 0.32
CA TRP A 126 -14.16 1.78 1.73
C TRP A 126 -13.87 3.02 2.58
N ASP A 127 -14.47 3.09 3.76
CA ASP A 127 -13.95 3.90 4.84
C ASP A 127 -12.72 3.23 5.51
N ALA A 128 -12.13 3.90 6.49
CA ALA A 128 -10.93 3.38 7.14
C ALA A 128 -11.22 2.12 8.00
N GLU A 129 -12.41 2.00 8.57
CA GLU A 129 -12.83 0.86 9.37
C GLU A 129 -13.01 -0.38 8.51
N THR A 130 -13.76 -0.25 7.41
CA THR A 130 -13.97 -1.34 6.45
C THR A 130 -12.64 -1.80 5.84
N LEU A 131 -11.74 -0.86 5.46
CA LEU A 131 -10.40 -1.25 5.04
C LEU A 131 -9.68 -2.04 6.13
N GLY A 132 -9.76 -1.59 7.39
CA GLY A 132 -9.14 -2.30 8.51
C GLY A 132 -9.60 -3.75 8.61
N HIS A 133 -10.89 -4.00 8.48
CA HIS A 133 -11.45 -5.35 8.46
C HIS A 133 -10.95 -6.19 7.28
N GLN A 134 -10.90 -5.61 6.08
CA GLN A 134 -10.39 -6.29 4.89
C GLN A 134 -8.88 -6.56 4.97
N GLN A 135 -8.11 -5.61 5.48
CA GLN A 135 -6.69 -5.75 5.70
C GLN A 135 -6.36 -6.86 6.69
N TYR A 136 -7.11 -6.93 7.80
CA TYR A 136 -6.95 -7.99 8.80
C TYR A 136 -7.26 -9.37 8.23
N ALA A 137 -8.40 -9.50 7.54
CA ALA A 137 -8.78 -10.76 6.88
C ALA A 137 -7.72 -11.21 5.85
N GLU A 138 -7.19 -10.28 5.04
CA GLU A 138 -6.10 -10.58 4.11
C GLU A 138 -4.81 -10.96 4.84
N GLY A 139 -4.51 -10.32 5.95
CA GLY A 139 -3.38 -10.66 6.80
C GLY A 139 -3.46 -12.09 7.36
N LEU A 140 -4.64 -12.50 7.84
CA LEU A 140 -4.89 -13.88 8.28
C LEU A 140 -4.74 -14.86 7.11
N ARG A 141 -5.29 -14.53 5.93
CA ARG A 141 -5.18 -15.35 4.72
C ARG A 141 -3.72 -15.58 4.32
N ARG A 142 -2.88 -14.56 4.48
CA ARG A 142 -1.46 -14.63 4.18
C ARG A 142 -0.60 -15.07 5.36
N GLY A 143 -1.18 -15.34 6.53
CA GLY A 143 -0.49 -15.80 7.73
C GLY A 143 0.45 -14.79 8.36
N ILE A 144 0.35 -13.49 8.02
CA ILE A 144 1.27 -12.45 8.54
C ILE A 144 1.01 -12.08 10.00
N ASP A 145 -0.12 -12.47 10.55
CA ASP A 145 -0.43 -12.38 11.98
C ASP A 145 0.54 -13.20 12.85
N ARG A 146 1.22 -14.17 12.26
CA ARG A 146 2.22 -15.04 12.91
C ARG A 146 3.66 -14.71 12.49
N SER A 147 3.84 -13.69 11.65
CA SER A 147 5.18 -13.27 11.25
C SER A 147 5.90 -12.65 12.45
N ASP A 148 7.05 -13.17 12.79
CA ASP A 148 7.94 -12.63 13.81
C ASP A 148 8.65 -11.34 13.36
N ARG A 149 8.49 -10.99 12.07
CA ARG A 149 9.11 -9.82 11.46
C ARG A 149 8.20 -9.17 10.42
N LEU A 150 7.21 -8.43 10.90
CA LEU A 150 6.28 -7.66 10.08
C LEU A 150 6.68 -6.19 10.02
N SER A 151 6.83 -5.64 8.83
CA SER A 151 6.93 -4.20 8.57
C SER A 151 5.65 -3.65 7.97
N ALA A 152 5.36 -2.37 8.22
CA ALA A 152 4.26 -1.66 7.61
C ALA A 152 4.75 -0.32 7.05
N VAL A 153 4.82 -0.22 5.72
CA VAL A 153 5.33 0.97 5.03
C VAL A 153 4.18 1.76 4.39
N SER A 154 4.06 3.06 4.71
CA SER A 154 2.99 3.93 4.22
C SER A 154 3.40 5.40 4.14
N ASP A 155 2.53 6.26 3.58
CA ASP A 155 2.70 7.71 3.42
C ASP A 155 2.59 8.54 4.72
N ALA A 156 2.46 7.90 5.87
CA ALA A 156 2.23 8.51 7.18
C ALA A 156 0.82 9.11 7.41
N ALA A 157 -0.18 8.77 6.61
CA ALA A 157 -1.55 9.16 6.90
C ALA A 157 -2.00 8.58 8.27
N VAL A 158 -2.58 9.44 9.11
CA VAL A 158 -2.96 9.08 10.49
C VAL A 158 -3.93 7.90 10.54
N TRP A 159 -4.85 7.81 9.58
CA TRP A 159 -5.80 6.70 9.52
C TRP A 159 -5.12 5.38 9.20
N ILE A 160 -4.06 5.35 8.36
CA ILE A 160 -3.29 4.14 8.05
C ILE A 160 -2.53 3.67 9.28
N GLU A 161 -1.84 4.59 9.97
CA GLU A 161 -1.14 4.28 11.21
C GLU A 161 -2.06 3.62 12.23
N ARG A 162 -3.24 4.20 12.44
CA ARG A 162 -4.23 3.70 13.41
C ARG A 162 -4.72 2.30 13.05
N VAL A 163 -5.12 2.10 11.80
CA VAL A 163 -5.62 0.81 11.30
C VAL A 163 -4.54 -0.27 11.42
N THR A 164 -3.32 0.04 11.00
CA THR A 164 -2.19 -0.89 11.11
C THR A 164 -1.89 -1.27 12.55
N ARG A 165 -1.86 -0.30 13.46
CA ARG A 165 -1.61 -0.55 14.89
C ARG A 165 -2.70 -1.38 15.55
N GLN A 166 -3.94 -1.20 15.12
CA GLN A 166 -5.08 -1.98 15.62
C GLN A 166 -5.00 -3.43 15.16
N ASN A 167 -4.67 -3.67 13.89
CA ASN A 167 -4.66 -5.00 13.30
C ASN A 167 -3.37 -5.78 13.59
N PHE A 168 -2.24 -5.10 13.58
CA PHE A 168 -0.91 -5.68 13.72
C PHE A 168 -0.06 -4.81 14.65
N PRO A 169 -0.30 -4.88 15.97
CA PRO A 169 0.33 -3.99 16.96
C PRO A 169 1.86 -4.13 17.00
N ASP A 170 2.38 -5.32 16.68
CA ASP A 170 3.81 -5.62 16.69
C ASP A 170 4.52 -5.27 15.36
N ALA A 171 3.77 -4.79 14.36
CA ALA A 171 4.37 -4.38 13.09
C ALA A 171 5.26 -3.14 13.25
N VAL A 172 6.46 -3.20 12.70
CA VAL A 172 7.37 -2.05 12.62
C VAL A 172 6.81 -1.08 11.57
N GLN A 173 6.21 0.01 12.03
CA GLN A 173 5.65 1.02 11.15
C GLN A 173 6.74 1.95 10.64
N ILE A 174 6.82 2.13 9.33
CA ILE A 174 7.84 2.90 8.62
C ILE A 174 7.16 3.89 7.69
N VAL A 175 7.54 5.15 7.78
CA VAL A 175 7.13 6.14 6.79
C VAL A 175 7.90 5.90 5.50
N ASP A 176 7.18 5.89 4.38
CA ASP A 176 7.79 5.75 3.06
C ASP A 176 8.86 6.80 2.81
N TRP A 177 10.05 6.34 2.40
CA TRP A 177 11.19 7.20 2.12
C TRP A 177 10.91 8.20 1.00
N SER A 178 10.22 7.79 -0.06
CA SER A 178 9.92 8.64 -1.20
C SER A 178 9.01 9.79 -0.79
N HIS A 179 7.99 9.53 0.01
CA HIS A 179 7.08 10.56 0.53
C HIS A 179 7.79 11.53 1.48
N ALA A 180 8.67 11.02 2.36
CA ALA A 180 9.48 11.88 3.22
C ALA A 180 10.45 12.77 2.39
N ALA A 181 11.08 12.20 1.36
CA ALA A 181 11.96 12.94 0.46
C ALA A 181 11.19 14.00 -0.36
N GLU A 182 10.03 13.68 -0.89
CA GLU A 182 9.17 14.64 -1.62
C GLU A 182 8.80 15.85 -0.76
N ARG A 183 8.51 15.64 0.53
CA ARG A 183 8.25 16.72 1.48
C ARG A 183 9.44 17.66 1.62
N LEU A 184 10.66 17.15 1.73
CA LEU A 184 11.88 17.97 1.81
C LEU A 184 12.13 18.74 0.50
N TRP A 185 11.90 18.10 -0.65
CA TRP A 185 11.98 18.79 -1.94
C TRP A 185 10.95 19.91 -2.08
N ALA A 186 9.71 19.69 -1.62
CA ALA A 186 8.66 20.72 -1.63
C ALA A 186 9.08 21.93 -0.77
N VAL A 187 9.62 21.71 0.42
CA VAL A 187 10.14 22.78 1.29
C VAL A 187 11.28 23.52 0.61
N GLY A 188 12.28 22.80 0.08
CA GLY A 188 13.40 23.42 -0.62
C GLY A 188 12.96 24.33 -1.76
N LYS A 189 12.00 23.88 -2.57
CA LYS A 189 11.40 24.68 -3.66
C LYS A 189 10.63 25.89 -3.13
N ALA A 190 9.88 25.72 -2.03
CA ALA A 190 9.11 26.80 -1.42
C ALA A 190 9.98 27.93 -0.88
N VAL A 191 11.16 27.60 -0.31
CA VAL A 191 12.05 28.58 0.34
C VAL A 191 13.08 29.14 -0.63
N PHE A 192 13.71 28.31 -1.45
CA PHE A 192 14.87 28.71 -2.27
C PHE A 192 14.56 28.80 -3.77
N GLY A 193 13.34 28.49 -4.18
CA GLY A 193 12.88 28.54 -5.58
C GLY A 193 13.15 27.24 -6.35
N GLU A 194 12.22 26.92 -7.24
CA GLU A 194 12.31 25.71 -8.07
C GLU A 194 13.51 25.75 -9.01
N GLY A 195 14.25 24.64 -9.09
CA GLY A 195 15.41 24.48 -9.97
C GLY A 195 16.69 25.21 -9.51
N SER A 196 16.67 25.93 -8.37
CA SER A 196 17.85 26.64 -7.88
C SER A 196 18.92 25.67 -7.33
N ALA A 197 20.19 26.03 -7.47
CA ALA A 197 21.30 25.30 -6.86
C ALA A 197 21.15 25.19 -5.33
N ARG A 198 20.62 26.24 -4.70
CA ARG A 198 20.40 26.31 -3.26
C ARG A 198 19.32 25.33 -2.82
N THR A 199 18.23 25.18 -3.58
CA THR A 199 17.20 24.14 -3.34
C THR A 199 17.84 22.77 -3.32
N ARG A 200 18.64 22.44 -4.33
CA ARG A 200 19.30 21.13 -4.41
C ARG A 200 20.23 20.92 -3.23
N GLN A 201 21.14 21.83 -2.98
CA GLN A 201 22.13 21.72 -1.89
C GLN A 201 21.47 21.55 -0.52
N TRP A 202 20.45 22.36 -0.23
CA TRP A 202 19.74 22.30 1.05
C TRP A 202 18.99 20.96 1.20
N THR A 203 18.26 20.55 0.17
CA THR A 203 17.45 19.33 0.21
C THR A 203 18.32 18.07 0.31
N GLU A 204 19.40 17.98 -0.49
CA GLU A 204 20.34 16.85 -0.43
C GLU A 204 20.96 16.70 0.96
N ALA A 205 21.33 17.81 1.60
CA ALA A 205 21.85 17.79 2.97
C ALA A 205 20.81 17.25 3.97
N ARG A 206 19.54 17.66 3.87
CA ARG A 206 18.45 17.16 4.73
C ARG A 206 18.12 15.68 4.44
N LEU A 207 18.18 15.26 3.18
CA LEU A 207 18.03 13.86 2.81
C LEU A 207 19.16 13.00 3.39
N ASP A 208 20.40 13.51 3.39
CA ASP A 208 21.53 12.81 4.02
C ASP A 208 21.34 12.66 5.53
N GLU A 209 20.86 13.70 6.20
CA GLU A 209 20.56 13.64 7.63
C GLU A 209 19.46 12.62 7.92
N LEU A 210 18.35 12.71 7.18
CA LEU A 210 17.23 11.78 7.31
C LEU A 210 17.65 10.33 7.06
N TRP A 211 18.47 10.09 6.02
CA TRP A 211 19.03 8.79 5.68
C TRP A 211 19.87 8.17 6.79
N ASN A 212 20.54 9.03 7.58
CA ASN A 212 21.37 8.63 8.71
C ASN A 212 20.63 8.65 10.06
N GLY A 213 19.29 8.65 10.06
CA GLY A 213 18.46 8.63 11.28
C GLY A 213 18.43 9.94 12.07
N LYS A 214 18.96 11.03 11.53
CA LYS A 214 19.06 12.33 12.20
C LYS A 214 17.78 13.17 12.04
N VAL A 215 16.64 12.59 12.31
CA VAL A 215 15.33 13.24 12.13
C VAL A 215 15.19 14.49 12.98
N ALA A 216 15.72 14.48 14.21
CA ALA A 216 15.68 15.64 15.09
C ALA A 216 16.44 16.86 14.52
N GLU A 217 17.52 16.62 13.77
CA GLU A 217 18.27 17.67 13.08
C GLU A 217 17.45 18.25 11.92
N VAL A 218 16.80 17.37 11.14
CA VAL A 218 15.87 17.79 10.06
C VAL A 218 14.74 18.66 10.62
N VAL A 219 14.12 18.26 11.73
CA VAL A 219 13.03 19.02 12.38
C VAL A 219 13.54 20.39 12.80
N ARG A 220 14.67 20.46 13.50
CA ARG A 220 15.26 21.73 13.96
C ARG A 220 15.56 22.68 12.80
N ASP A 221 16.10 22.15 11.71
CA ASP A 221 16.44 22.95 10.55
C ASP A 221 15.19 23.47 9.81
N LEU A 222 14.13 22.67 9.75
CA LEU A 222 12.83 23.11 9.23
C LEU A 222 12.22 24.24 10.09
N GLU A 223 12.33 24.15 11.41
CA GLU A 223 11.81 25.15 12.35
C GLU A 223 12.59 26.47 12.33
N THR A 224 13.85 26.44 11.93
CA THR A 224 14.72 27.63 11.84
C THR A 224 14.65 28.33 10.48
N LEU A 225 13.90 27.80 9.51
CA LEU A 225 13.73 28.45 8.22
C LEU A 225 12.98 29.77 8.35
N ASP A 226 13.49 30.81 7.65
CA ASP A 226 12.81 32.09 7.59
C ASP A 226 11.57 32.01 6.70
N LEU A 227 10.40 32.00 7.35
CA LEU A 227 9.12 31.93 6.67
C LEU A 227 8.78 33.21 5.89
N ALA A 228 9.43 34.35 6.17
CA ALA A 228 9.19 35.60 5.46
C ALA A 228 9.68 35.53 4.00
N VAL A 229 10.65 34.66 3.71
CA VAL A 229 11.19 34.47 2.35
C VAL A 229 10.56 33.27 1.63
N ALA A 230 9.78 32.49 2.32
CA ALA A 230 9.13 31.30 1.73
C ALA A 230 7.95 31.71 0.86
N ARG A 231 7.91 31.20 -0.38
CA ARG A 231 6.76 31.38 -1.28
C ARG A 231 5.48 30.72 -0.73
N TYR A 232 5.65 29.62 0.02
CA TYR A 232 4.56 28.85 0.61
C TYR A 232 4.85 28.56 2.09
N PRO A 233 4.67 29.54 3.00
CA PRO A 233 5.02 29.39 4.42
C PRO A 233 4.29 28.25 5.13
N LEU A 234 3.04 28.01 4.77
CA LEU A 234 2.22 26.94 5.36
C LEU A 234 2.78 25.55 5.07
N GLU A 235 3.28 25.31 3.86
CA GLU A 235 3.91 24.03 3.50
C GLU A 235 5.15 23.75 4.34
N VAL A 236 5.95 24.79 4.62
CA VAL A 236 7.15 24.68 5.48
C VAL A 236 6.78 24.33 6.92
N GLN A 237 5.77 25.02 7.49
CA GLN A 237 5.27 24.74 8.84
C GLN A 237 4.68 23.33 8.95
N GLN A 238 3.90 22.91 7.98
CA GLN A 238 3.31 21.57 7.93
C GLN A 238 4.38 20.48 7.81
N ALA A 239 5.47 20.74 7.07
CA ALA A 239 6.58 19.80 6.96
C ALA A 239 7.29 19.58 8.31
N ALA A 240 7.59 20.63 9.07
CA ALA A 240 8.17 20.48 10.40
C ALA A 240 7.30 19.63 11.33
N GLY A 241 5.98 19.89 11.33
CA GLY A 241 5.00 19.06 12.06
C GLY A 241 4.97 17.61 11.59
N TYR A 242 5.02 17.37 10.28
CA TYR A 242 5.07 16.03 9.70
C TYR A 242 6.29 15.24 10.19
N PHE A 243 7.50 15.77 10.10
CA PHE A 243 8.71 15.08 10.56
C PHE A 243 8.72 14.88 12.07
N ARG A 244 8.26 15.87 12.85
CA ARG A 244 8.17 15.76 14.31
C ARG A 244 7.20 14.67 14.76
N ASN A 245 6.02 14.60 14.15
CA ASN A 245 4.98 13.64 14.54
C ASN A 245 5.29 12.20 14.10
N ASN A 246 6.18 12.05 13.11
CA ASN A 246 6.51 10.75 12.53
C ASN A 246 7.95 10.29 12.83
N HIS A 247 8.69 10.99 13.68
CA HIS A 247 10.12 10.74 13.88
C HIS A 247 10.43 9.28 14.29
N GLU A 248 9.60 8.66 15.14
CA GLU A 248 9.74 7.26 15.57
C GLU A 248 9.61 6.26 14.42
N ARG A 249 9.02 6.67 13.30
CA ARG A 249 8.81 5.84 12.11
C ARG A 249 9.79 6.19 10.98
N MET A 250 10.84 6.98 11.25
CA MET A 250 11.81 7.48 10.28
C MET A 250 13.27 7.14 10.64
N HIS A 251 13.51 6.11 11.44
CA HIS A 251 14.85 5.60 11.74
C HIS A 251 15.40 4.77 10.58
N TYR A 252 15.58 5.43 9.41
CA TYR A 252 15.92 4.74 8.17
C TYR A 252 17.28 4.02 8.24
N ASP A 253 18.24 4.54 9.00
CA ASP A 253 19.52 3.90 9.26
C ASP A 253 19.35 2.53 9.95
N VAL A 254 18.51 2.47 10.99
CA VAL A 254 18.19 1.25 11.73
C VAL A 254 17.40 0.28 10.86
N TYR A 255 16.37 0.77 10.16
CA TYR A 255 15.52 -0.08 9.32
C TYR A 255 16.29 -0.71 8.17
N ARG A 256 17.15 0.06 7.49
CA ARG A 256 17.99 -0.46 6.40
C ARG A 256 19.01 -1.48 6.90
N ALA A 257 19.70 -1.18 7.98
CA ALA A 257 20.68 -2.09 8.58
C ALA A 257 20.03 -3.42 9.01
N ALA A 258 18.78 -3.34 9.51
CA ALA A 258 17.99 -4.51 9.86
C ALA A 258 17.35 -5.21 8.65
N GLY A 259 17.44 -4.67 7.41
CA GLY A 259 16.87 -5.25 6.21
C GLY A 259 15.33 -5.12 6.15
N TYR A 260 14.77 -4.05 6.70
CA TYR A 260 13.38 -3.69 6.47
C TYR A 260 13.23 -2.93 5.13
N PRO A 261 12.15 -3.14 4.38
CA PRO A 261 11.81 -2.25 3.27
C PRO A 261 11.51 -0.84 3.80
N ILE A 262 11.99 0.18 3.12
CA ILE A 262 11.75 1.59 3.47
C ILE A 262 10.93 2.33 2.42
N GLY A 263 10.50 1.64 1.38
CA GLY A 263 9.69 2.18 0.29
C GLY A 263 8.39 1.42 0.10
N SER A 264 7.33 2.13 -0.25
CA SER A 264 5.99 1.61 -0.53
C SER A 264 5.76 1.23 -2.00
N GLY A 265 6.83 1.05 -2.78
CA GLY A 265 6.76 0.81 -4.23
C GLY A 265 5.83 -0.32 -4.66
N THR A 266 5.57 -1.31 -3.79
CA THR A 266 4.60 -2.37 -4.06
C THR A 266 3.18 -1.86 -4.09
N VAL A 267 2.76 -1.03 -3.12
CA VAL A 267 1.40 -0.47 -3.11
C VAL A 267 1.23 0.61 -4.17
N GLU A 268 2.28 1.37 -4.50
CA GLU A 268 2.28 2.30 -5.62
C GLU A 268 2.12 1.57 -6.96
N SER A 269 2.83 0.45 -7.15
CA SER A 269 2.64 -0.41 -8.32
C SER A 269 1.23 -0.99 -8.38
N ALA A 270 0.70 -1.44 -7.25
CA ALA A 270 -0.67 -1.93 -7.14
C ALA A 270 -1.70 -0.83 -7.42
N ALA A 271 -1.46 0.40 -6.98
CA ALA A 271 -2.31 1.55 -7.31
C ALA A 271 -2.42 1.73 -8.84
N ASN A 272 -1.35 1.50 -9.58
CA ASN A 272 -1.39 1.53 -11.04
C ASN A 272 -2.19 0.36 -11.61
N THR A 273 -1.86 -0.88 -11.26
CA THR A 273 -2.43 -2.09 -11.90
C THR A 273 -3.85 -2.43 -11.41
N VAL A 274 -4.15 -2.23 -10.13
CA VAL A 274 -5.47 -2.53 -9.54
C VAL A 274 -6.45 -1.36 -9.75
N VAL A 275 -5.96 -0.11 -9.72
CA VAL A 275 -6.84 1.07 -9.75
C VAL A 275 -6.72 1.86 -11.05
N HIS A 276 -5.54 2.42 -11.36
CA HIS A 276 -5.38 3.42 -12.43
C HIS A 276 -5.66 2.86 -13.81
N ASP A 277 -5.09 1.70 -14.14
CA ASP A 277 -5.17 1.12 -15.50
C ASP A 277 -6.61 0.88 -15.95
N ARG A 278 -7.52 0.66 -15.01
CA ARG A 278 -8.92 0.40 -15.32
C ARG A 278 -9.85 1.54 -14.94
N LEU A 279 -9.72 2.10 -13.75
CA LEU A 279 -10.70 3.05 -13.20
C LEU A 279 -10.38 4.51 -13.54
N LYS A 280 -9.13 4.88 -13.85
CA LYS A 280 -8.73 6.26 -14.18
C LYS A 280 -8.62 6.55 -15.69
N ARG A 281 -9.24 5.77 -16.55
CA ARG A 281 -9.22 6.07 -17.99
C ARG A 281 -10.05 7.30 -18.33
N PRO A 282 -9.53 8.23 -19.15
CA PRO A 282 -10.26 9.43 -19.57
C PRO A 282 -11.65 9.11 -20.14
N GLY A 283 -12.64 9.93 -19.79
CA GLY A 283 -14.01 9.81 -20.29
C GLY A 283 -14.86 8.68 -19.65
N ARG A 284 -14.30 7.93 -18.69
CA ARG A 284 -15.04 6.88 -17.97
C ARG A 284 -15.29 7.29 -16.52
N GLY A 285 -16.53 7.20 -16.09
CA GLY A 285 -16.92 7.23 -14.68
C GLY A 285 -17.61 5.91 -14.36
N TRP A 286 -17.42 5.43 -13.15
CA TRP A 286 -17.96 4.16 -12.67
C TRP A 286 -19.12 4.40 -11.71
N THR A 287 -20.14 3.55 -11.72
CA THR A 287 -21.06 3.48 -10.57
C THR A 287 -20.28 2.91 -9.38
N ARG A 288 -20.65 3.26 -8.15
CA ARG A 288 -20.00 2.72 -6.95
C ARG A 288 -19.93 1.19 -6.98
N ARG A 289 -21.08 0.53 -7.22
CA ARG A 289 -21.16 -0.92 -7.29
C ARG A 289 -20.18 -1.54 -8.28
N ASN A 290 -20.10 -0.97 -9.49
CA ASN A 290 -19.21 -1.52 -10.53
C ASN A 290 -17.74 -1.21 -10.24
N ALA A 291 -17.44 -0.06 -9.60
CA ALA A 291 -16.10 0.26 -9.15
C ALA A 291 -15.63 -0.72 -8.05
N ASP A 292 -16.44 -0.96 -7.03
CA ASP A 292 -16.11 -1.91 -5.96
C ASP A 292 -15.93 -3.33 -6.48
N GLY A 293 -16.84 -3.81 -7.34
CA GLY A 293 -16.69 -5.11 -7.97
C GLY A 293 -15.42 -5.22 -8.82
N MET A 294 -15.12 -4.16 -9.59
CA MET A 294 -13.90 -4.14 -10.41
C MET A 294 -12.64 -4.15 -9.55
N LEU A 295 -12.61 -3.38 -8.46
CA LEU A 295 -11.47 -3.36 -7.52
C LEU A 295 -11.28 -4.74 -6.86
N ALA A 296 -12.36 -5.39 -6.43
CA ALA A 296 -12.30 -6.73 -5.85
C ALA A 296 -11.78 -7.76 -6.87
N GLY A 297 -12.31 -7.78 -8.09
CA GLY A 297 -11.87 -8.70 -9.13
C GLY A 297 -10.42 -8.48 -9.57
N LEU A 298 -10.00 -7.20 -9.70
CA LEU A 298 -8.61 -6.87 -10.04
C LEU A 298 -7.65 -7.21 -8.91
N SER A 299 -8.07 -7.11 -7.65
CA SER A 299 -7.27 -7.55 -6.50
C SER A 299 -6.98 -9.05 -6.58
N GLU A 300 -7.98 -9.88 -6.90
CA GLU A 300 -7.77 -11.33 -7.07
C GLU A 300 -6.87 -11.64 -8.28
N LEU A 301 -7.10 -10.94 -9.40
CA LEU A 301 -6.29 -11.12 -10.61
C LEU A 301 -4.81 -10.78 -10.37
N GLN A 302 -4.54 -9.65 -9.73
CA GLN A 302 -3.17 -9.22 -9.45
C GLN A 302 -2.49 -10.00 -8.31
N SER A 303 -3.29 -10.74 -7.53
CA SER A 303 -2.82 -11.65 -6.49
C SER A 303 -2.63 -13.09 -7.00
N ASP A 304 -2.66 -13.32 -8.31
CA ASP A 304 -2.59 -14.65 -8.96
C ASP A 304 -3.66 -15.65 -8.46
N ARG A 305 -4.82 -15.13 -8.02
CA ARG A 305 -5.92 -15.93 -7.45
C ARG A 305 -7.19 -15.94 -8.30
N PHE A 306 -7.12 -15.45 -9.55
CA PHE A 306 -8.29 -15.32 -10.43
C PHE A 306 -9.04 -16.63 -10.61
N GLU A 307 -8.37 -17.72 -10.97
CA GLU A 307 -9.03 -19.01 -11.22
C GLU A 307 -9.74 -19.55 -9.98
N ARG A 308 -9.08 -19.48 -8.83
CA ARG A 308 -9.66 -19.87 -7.55
C ARG A 308 -10.90 -19.05 -7.23
N ALA A 309 -10.79 -17.72 -7.26
CA ALA A 309 -11.90 -16.81 -6.97
C ALA A 309 -13.06 -17.02 -7.96
N TRP A 310 -12.75 -17.34 -9.21
CA TRP A 310 -13.75 -17.68 -10.22
C TRP A 310 -14.51 -18.95 -9.85
N HIS A 311 -13.83 -20.01 -9.49
CA HIS A 311 -14.46 -21.27 -9.08
C HIS A 311 -15.26 -21.14 -7.80
N ASP A 312 -14.75 -20.41 -6.80
CA ASP A 312 -15.40 -20.24 -5.51
C ASP A 312 -16.70 -19.41 -5.61
N THR A 313 -16.82 -18.55 -6.63
CA THR A 313 -17.99 -17.70 -6.85
C THR A 313 -18.98 -18.24 -7.89
N LEU A 314 -18.64 -19.31 -8.63
CA LEU A 314 -19.59 -19.95 -9.51
C LEU A 314 -20.71 -20.65 -8.70
N PRO A 315 -21.99 -20.49 -9.07
CA PRO A 315 -23.03 -21.27 -8.44
C PRO A 315 -22.72 -22.76 -8.65
N ALA A 316 -22.81 -23.54 -7.58
CA ALA A 316 -22.71 -25.00 -7.70
C ALA A 316 -23.67 -25.48 -8.79
N VAL A 317 -23.14 -26.12 -9.82
CA VAL A 317 -23.98 -26.73 -10.87
C VAL A 317 -24.76 -27.82 -10.19
N ALA A 318 -26.07 -27.60 -10.03
CA ALA A 318 -26.99 -28.58 -9.44
C ALA A 318 -27.23 -29.77 -10.40
#